data_531fe47a0e162bca37088ab9ac54e5d5
#
_entry.id   531fe47a0e162bca37088ab9ac54e5d5
#
_cell.length_a   1.000
_cell.length_b   1.000
_cell.length_c   1.000
_cell.angle_alpha   90.00
_cell.angle_beta   90.00
_cell.angle_gamma   90.00
#
_symmetry.space_group_name_H-M   'P 1'
#
loop_
_entity.id
_entity.type
_entity.pdbx_description
1 polymer ?
#
loop_
_entity_poly.entity_id
_entity_poly.type
_entity_poly.pdbx_seq_one_letter_code
_entity_poly.pdbx_strand_id
1 'polypeptide(L)'
;PNPDTSTDPAEMLTGGIKTQGKFDFKWGRAEARIKTTQHIGNFPAFWMMPTDNSLGWPNNGEIDIWETIDTEDRAYGTVHTNWTYNLKKGGNSRYMEGLDYDYWHIFAVEWDPTSITWYVDGKKMWSYLKSTKQSELEDGQWPFDAPFYLILNQSVGSGAWAKPADTSFTYET
;
A
#
# COMPACT_ATOMS: atom_id res chain seq x y z
N PRO A 1 -0.30 16.34 -15.07
CA PRO A 1 -0.59 17.78 -14.88
C PRO A 1 -2.09 18.08 -14.82
N ASN A 2 -2.47 19.11 -14.08
CA ASN A 2 -3.84 19.59 -14.05
C ASN A 2 -4.13 20.44 -15.32
N PRO A 3 -5.11 20.08 -16.16
CA PRO A 3 -5.41 20.82 -17.37
C PRO A 3 -6.16 22.14 -17.10
N ASP A 4 -6.75 22.33 -15.92
CA ASP A 4 -7.52 23.52 -15.55
C ASP A 4 -7.26 23.95 -14.11
N THR A 5 -6.24 24.78 -13.92
CA THR A 5 -5.88 25.33 -12.60
C THR A 5 -6.77 26.53 -12.22
N SER A 6 -7.72 26.93 -13.05
CA SER A 6 -8.65 28.04 -12.73
C SER A 6 -9.78 27.57 -11.81
N THR A 7 -10.15 26.28 -11.88
CA THR A 7 -11.18 25.67 -11.04
C THR A 7 -10.60 24.90 -9.85
N ASP A 8 -9.38 24.37 -9.99
CA ASP A 8 -8.62 23.71 -8.93
C ASP A 8 -7.16 24.15 -9.02
N PRO A 9 -6.61 24.85 -8.02
CA PRO A 9 -5.25 25.37 -8.06
C PRO A 9 -4.15 24.30 -7.94
N ALA A 10 -4.51 23.02 -7.72
CA ALA A 10 -3.53 21.94 -7.68
C ALA A 10 -2.82 21.78 -9.04
N GLU A 11 -1.49 21.71 -9.02
CA GLU A 11 -0.68 21.53 -10.23
C GLU A 11 -0.82 20.12 -10.84
N MET A 12 -1.14 19.15 -9.98
CA MET A 12 -1.31 17.74 -10.36
C MET A 12 -2.67 17.22 -9.89
N LEU A 13 -3.35 16.49 -10.78
CA LEU A 13 -4.51 15.68 -10.44
C LEU A 13 -4.09 14.21 -10.37
N THR A 14 -4.62 13.49 -9.41
CA THR A 14 -4.37 12.06 -9.23
C THR A 14 -5.70 11.30 -9.21
N GLY A 15 -5.66 10.01 -9.49
CA GLY A 15 -6.83 9.15 -9.52
C GLY A 15 -6.75 8.03 -8.50
N GLY A 16 -7.90 7.65 -7.96
CA GLY A 16 -8.01 6.49 -7.09
C GLY A 16 -9.39 5.89 -7.14
N ILE A 17 -9.46 4.58 -6.99
CA ILE A 17 -10.70 3.82 -6.86
C ILE A 17 -10.64 2.98 -5.58
N LYS A 18 -11.79 2.79 -4.94
CA LYS A 18 -11.88 1.99 -3.72
C LYS A 18 -13.19 1.22 -3.64
N THR A 19 -13.15 0.09 -2.96
CA THR A 19 -14.33 -0.75 -2.74
C THR A 19 -15.08 -0.39 -1.44
N GLN A 20 -14.66 0.64 -0.72
CA GLN A 20 -15.27 1.09 0.54
C GLN A 20 -16.79 1.29 0.40
N GLY A 21 -17.54 0.67 1.32
CA GLY A 21 -19.01 0.72 1.32
C GLY A 21 -19.69 -0.11 0.23
N LYS A 22 -18.93 -0.87 -0.55
CA LYS A 22 -19.41 -1.74 -1.64
C LYS A 22 -18.96 -3.18 -1.49
N PHE A 23 -17.71 -3.38 -1.15
CA PHE A 23 -17.10 -4.70 -0.95
C PHE A 23 -15.96 -4.59 0.05
N ASP A 24 -15.96 -5.45 1.04
CA ASP A 24 -14.86 -5.72 1.96
C ASP A 24 -14.77 -7.23 2.22
N PHE A 25 -13.67 -7.67 2.75
CA PHE A 25 -13.50 -9.06 3.15
C PHE A 25 -12.53 -9.17 4.33
N LYS A 26 -12.66 -10.26 5.05
CA LYS A 26 -11.73 -10.66 6.10
C LYS A 26 -11.15 -12.01 5.75
N TRP A 27 -9.81 -12.03 5.65
CA TRP A 27 -9.01 -13.19 5.25
C TRP A 27 -9.28 -13.64 3.81
N GLY A 28 -8.26 -14.13 3.18
CA GLY A 28 -8.31 -14.54 1.78
C GLY A 28 -7.10 -14.04 0.99
N ARG A 29 -7.29 -13.92 -0.31
CA ARG A 29 -6.26 -13.42 -1.24
C ARG A 29 -6.79 -12.23 -2.02
N ALA A 30 -5.97 -11.19 -2.10
CA ALA A 30 -6.15 -10.08 -3.02
C ALA A 30 -4.99 -10.06 -4.02
N GLU A 31 -5.31 -9.83 -5.28
CA GLU A 31 -4.33 -9.84 -6.37
C GLU A 31 -4.71 -8.82 -7.43
N ALA A 32 -3.71 -8.11 -7.96
CA ALA A 32 -3.87 -7.24 -9.11
C ALA A 32 -2.69 -7.39 -10.06
N ARG A 33 -2.99 -7.30 -11.38
CA ARG A 33 -1.98 -7.23 -12.43
C ARG A 33 -1.81 -5.77 -12.81
N ILE A 34 -0.62 -5.22 -12.54
CA ILE A 34 -0.34 -3.79 -12.62
C ILE A 34 0.90 -3.54 -13.48
N LYS A 35 0.84 -2.43 -14.22
CA LYS A 35 1.98 -1.81 -14.90
C LYS A 35 1.95 -0.33 -14.54
N THR A 36 3.09 0.28 -14.26
CA THR A 36 3.18 1.69 -13.89
C THR A 36 4.34 2.39 -14.56
N THR A 37 4.28 3.70 -14.60
CA THR A 37 5.38 4.53 -15.10
C THR A 37 6.51 4.60 -14.07
N GLN A 38 7.76 4.46 -14.51
CA GLN A 38 8.94 4.77 -13.68
C GLN A 38 9.41 6.20 -13.96
N HIS A 39 9.00 7.14 -13.12
CA HIS A 39 9.40 8.55 -13.22
C HIS A 39 9.51 9.18 -11.84
N ILE A 40 10.37 10.20 -11.70
CA ILE A 40 10.51 10.95 -10.44
C ILE A 40 9.15 11.47 -9.99
N GLY A 41 8.82 11.27 -8.73
CA GLY A 41 7.54 11.65 -8.15
C GLY A 41 6.43 10.62 -8.36
N ASN A 42 6.68 9.50 -9.05
CA ASN A 42 5.70 8.42 -9.14
C ASN A 42 5.43 7.80 -7.76
N PHE A 43 4.16 7.56 -7.41
CA PHE A 43 3.77 6.92 -6.16
C PHE A 43 2.41 6.21 -6.30
N PRO A 44 2.33 5.16 -7.11
CA PRO A 44 1.15 4.33 -7.18
C PRO A 44 1.09 3.33 -6.05
N ALA A 45 -0.13 2.89 -5.69
CA ALA A 45 -0.34 1.90 -4.65
C ALA A 45 -1.54 0.99 -4.91
N PHE A 46 -1.42 -0.26 -4.47
CA PHE A 46 -2.49 -1.23 -4.29
C PHE A 46 -2.49 -1.70 -2.84
N TRP A 47 -3.51 -1.33 -2.09
CA TRP A 47 -3.51 -1.42 -0.63
C TRP A 47 -4.90 -1.63 -0.04
N MET A 48 -4.96 -1.79 1.26
CA MET A 48 -6.19 -2.09 1.98
C MET A 48 -6.29 -1.29 3.27
N MET A 49 -7.49 -0.78 3.54
CA MET A 49 -7.85 -0.13 4.79
C MET A 49 -8.97 -0.87 5.50
N PRO A 50 -9.02 -0.83 6.85
CA PRO A 50 -10.11 -1.44 7.60
C PRO A 50 -11.45 -0.75 7.34
N THR A 51 -12.52 -1.53 7.28
CA THR A 51 -13.88 -0.99 7.15
C THR A 51 -14.30 -0.20 8.38
N ASP A 52 -13.93 -0.69 9.57
CA ASP A 52 -14.06 0.04 10.83
C ASP A 52 -12.77 0.82 11.12
N ASN A 53 -12.87 2.14 11.15
CA ASN A 53 -11.77 3.03 11.48
C ASN A 53 -11.99 3.76 12.83
N SER A 54 -12.73 3.17 13.74
CA SER A 54 -13.11 3.79 15.04
C SER A 54 -11.93 4.10 15.96
N LEU A 55 -10.85 3.31 15.88
CA LEU A 55 -9.61 3.55 16.67
C LEU A 55 -8.65 4.53 16.00
N GLY A 56 -8.93 4.94 14.76
CA GLY A 56 -8.07 5.81 13.98
C GLY A 56 -6.79 5.14 13.48
N TRP A 57 -6.22 5.70 12.43
CA TRP A 57 -4.94 5.23 11.85
C TRP A 57 -3.77 5.56 12.79
N PRO A 58 -2.78 4.65 12.97
CA PRO A 58 -2.66 3.33 12.37
C PRO A 58 -3.22 2.20 13.27
N ASN A 59 -4.01 2.51 14.31
CA ASN A 59 -4.44 1.52 15.30
C ASN A 59 -5.35 0.43 14.72
N ASN A 60 -6.15 0.79 13.70
CA ASN A 60 -7.00 -0.17 12.99
C ASN A 60 -6.26 -0.98 11.91
N GLY A 61 -4.98 -0.67 11.69
CA GLY A 61 -4.15 -1.33 10.69
C GLY A 61 -4.29 -0.75 9.28
N GLU A 62 -3.30 -1.08 8.44
CA GLU A 62 -3.23 -0.86 7.00
C GLU A 62 -2.38 -1.96 6.39
N ILE A 63 -2.73 -2.45 5.22
CA ILE A 63 -1.99 -3.47 4.48
C ILE A 63 -1.70 -2.93 3.09
N ASP A 64 -0.43 -2.63 2.81
CA ASP A 64 0.00 -2.23 1.48
C ASP A 64 0.47 -3.47 0.73
N ILE A 65 -0.33 -3.88 -0.26
CA ILE A 65 -0.05 -5.08 -1.06
C ILE A 65 1.11 -4.80 -1.99
N TRP A 66 1.12 -3.59 -2.55
CA TRP A 66 2.16 -3.09 -3.42
C TRP A 66 2.21 -1.58 -3.40
N GLU A 67 3.44 -1.06 -3.29
CA GLU A 67 3.78 0.32 -3.52
C GLU A 67 5.12 0.38 -4.27
N THR A 68 5.32 1.42 -5.07
CA THR A 68 6.63 1.80 -5.61
C THR A 68 6.76 3.32 -5.66
N ILE A 69 7.98 3.82 -5.73
CA ILE A 69 8.23 5.26 -5.78
C ILE A 69 9.27 5.62 -6.84
N ASP A 70 9.12 6.81 -7.39
CA ASP A 70 10.10 7.42 -8.30
C ASP A 70 10.45 6.50 -9.49
N THR A 71 11.72 6.22 -9.66
CA THR A 71 12.29 5.33 -10.68
C THR A 71 12.81 4.03 -10.09
N GLU A 72 12.33 3.64 -8.90
CA GLU A 72 12.78 2.41 -8.27
C GLU A 72 12.24 1.17 -8.97
N ASP A 73 13.08 0.15 -9.06
CA ASP A 73 12.75 -1.18 -9.57
C ASP A 73 12.21 -2.11 -8.45
N ARG A 74 11.57 -1.52 -7.42
CA ARG A 74 11.16 -2.21 -6.20
C ARG A 74 9.66 -2.25 -6.06
N ALA A 75 9.17 -3.37 -5.54
CA ALA A 75 7.82 -3.52 -5.01
C ALA A 75 7.91 -3.61 -3.48
N TYR A 76 7.31 -2.67 -2.78
CA TYR A 76 7.21 -2.68 -1.33
C TYR A 76 5.91 -3.34 -0.90
N GLY A 77 5.97 -4.18 0.13
CA GLY A 77 4.83 -4.71 0.85
C GLY A 77 4.94 -4.31 2.33
N THR A 78 3.92 -3.66 2.85
CA THR A 78 4.00 -2.97 4.14
C THR A 78 2.79 -3.26 5.01
N VAL A 79 2.95 -3.17 6.34
CA VAL A 79 1.84 -3.02 7.29
C VAL A 79 2.07 -1.78 8.14
N HIS A 80 1.00 -1.05 8.43
CA HIS A 80 1.01 0.00 9.43
C HIS A 80 0.10 -0.41 10.59
N THR A 81 0.65 -0.41 11.79
CA THR A 81 -0.03 -0.75 13.04
C THR A 81 0.46 0.19 14.15
N ASN A 82 -0.22 0.22 15.30
CA ASN A 82 0.31 0.95 16.46
C ASN A 82 1.71 0.47 16.83
N TRP A 83 1.94 -0.84 16.80
CA TRP A 83 3.23 -1.47 17.09
C TRP A 83 4.36 -0.99 16.19
N THR A 84 4.13 -0.99 14.88
CA THR A 84 5.17 -0.66 13.90
C THR A 84 5.35 0.84 13.71
N TYR A 85 4.27 1.60 13.66
CA TYR A 85 4.31 3.01 13.32
C TYR A 85 4.53 3.93 14.53
N ASN A 86 3.68 3.82 15.56
CA ASN A 86 3.77 4.69 16.73
C ASN A 86 4.88 4.23 17.67
N LEU A 87 4.91 2.94 18.02
CA LEU A 87 5.87 2.39 18.97
C LEU A 87 7.23 2.07 18.35
N LYS A 88 7.34 2.11 17.01
CA LYS A 88 8.58 1.82 16.25
C LYS A 88 9.19 0.45 16.60
N LYS A 89 8.33 -0.54 16.86
CA LYS A 89 8.73 -1.91 17.20
C LYS A 89 8.52 -2.85 16.00
N GLY A 90 9.45 -3.78 15.81
CA GLY A 90 9.42 -4.73 14.71
C GLY A 90 9.62 -4.11 13.32
N GLY A 91 9.77 -4.96 12.33
CA GLY A 91 9.82 -4.57 10.92
C GLY A 91 8.42 -4.53 10.32
N ASN A 92 8.12 -3.50 9.56
CA ASN A 92 6.79 -3.29 8.95
C ASN A 92 6.77 -3.43 7.43
N SER A 93 7.92 -3.45 6.79
CA SER A 93 8.03 -3.47 5.33
C SER A 93 9.18 -4.34 4.85
N ARG A 94 9.00 -4.92 3.67
CA ARG A 94 10.04 -5.54 2.84
C ARG A 94 9.77 -5.21 1.40
N TYR A 95 10.78 -5.39 0.55
CA TYR A 95 10.65 -5.19 -0.88
C TYR A 95 11.27 -6.33 -1.69
N MET A 96 10.80 -6.49 -2.90
CA MET A 96 11.46 -7.23 -3.97
C MET A 96 11.98 -6.22 -4.98
N GLU A 97 13.22 -6.39 -5.44
CA GLU A 97 13.87 -5.52 -6.43
C GLU A 97 14.08 -6.25 -7.74
N GLY A 98 14.49 -5.51 -8.77
CA GLY A 98 14.73 -6.04 -10.12
C GLY A 98 13.46 -6.14 -10.96
N LEU A 99 12.42 -5.34 -10.66
CA LEU A 99 11.21 -5.29 -11.46
C LEU A 99 11.37 -4.27 -12.59
N ASP A 100 11.03 -4.68 -13.79
CA ASP A 100 10.94 -3.79 -14.96
C ASP A 100 9.49 -3.38 -15.16
N TYR A 101 9.14 -2.20 -14.69
CA TYR A 101 7.79 -1.66 -14.76
C TYR A 101 7.33 -1.24 -16.18
N ASP A 102 8.15 -1.41 -17.20
CA ASP A 102 7.70 -1.42 -18.59
C ASP A 102 6.89 -2.67 -18.93
N TYR A 103 6.87 -3.66 -18.05
CA TYR A 103 6.06 -4.88 -18.17
C TYR A 103 5.01 -4.97 -17.05
N TRP A 104 4.03 -5.82 -17.27
CA TRP A 104 3.01 -6.14 -16.30
C TRP A 104 3.52 -7.11 -15.25
N HIS A 105 3.31 -6.79 -13.97
CA HIS A 105 3.57 -7.65 -12.84
C HIS A 105 2.30 -7.99 -12.07
N ILE A 106 2.31 -9.10 -11.35
CA ILE A 106 1.21 -9.54 -10.49
C ILE A 106 1.63 -9.34 -9.05
N PHE A 107 0.92 -8.46 -8.34
CA PHE A 107 1.12 -8.21 -6.90
C PHE A 107 -0.02 -8.83 -6.12
N ALA A 108 0.31 -9.58 -5.08
CA ALA A 108 -0.70 -10.28 -4.29
C ALA A 108 -0.36 -10.32 -2.81
N VAL A 109 -1.41 -10.43 -2.00
CA VAL A 109 -1.33 -10.77 -0.58
C VAL A 109 -2.23 -11.96 -0.27
N GLU A 110 -1.74 -12.89 0.54
CA GLU A 110 -2.54 -13.90 1.23
C GLU A 110 -2.61 -13.55 2.70
N TRP A 111 -3.80 -13.48 3.22
CA TRP A 111 -4.08 -13.06 4.58
C TRP A 111 -4.98 -14.07 5.28
N ASP A 112 -4.51 -14.54 6.43
CA ASP A 112 -5.20 -15.47 7.31
C ASP A 112 -5.20 -14.97 8.77
N PRO A 113 -5.85 -15.70 9.74
CA PRO A 113 -5.88 -15.25 11.14
C PRO A 113 -4.52 -15.06 11.81
N THR A 114 -3.44 -15.57 11.23
CA THR A 114 -2.11 -15.67 11.87
C THR A 114 -1.00 -15.03 11.06
N SER A 115 -1.24 -14.78 9.76
CA SER A 115 -0.22 -14.26 8.86
C SER A 115 -0.78 -13.40 7.73
N ILE A 116 0.06 -12.51 7.23
CA ILE A 116 -0.11 -11.81 5.97
C ILE A 116 1.13 -12.09 5.15
N THR A 117 0.97 -12.64 3.94
CA THR A 117 2.10 -13.05 3.07
C THR A 117 2.00 -12.35 1.72
N TRP A 118 3.06 -11.66 1.31
CA TRP A 118 3.16 -10.94 0.05
C TRP A 118 3.82 -11.77 -1.04
N TYR A 119 3.35 -11.57 -2.27
CA TYR A 119 3.87 -12.22 -3.47
C TYR A 119 4.01 -11.22 -4.62
N VAL A 120 5.07 -11.39 -5.40
CA VAL A 120 5.30 -10.70 -6.67
C VAL A 120 5.53 -11.76 -7.74
N ASP A 121 4.72 -11.76 -8.79
CA ASP A 121 4.76 -12.74 -9.89
C ASP A 121 4.77 -14.20 -9.39
N GLY A 122 3.94 -14.48 -8.38
CA GLY A 122 3.83 -15.78 -7.74
C GLY A 122 4.98 -16.16 -6.81
N LYS A 123 6.03 -15.34 -6.70
CA LYS A 123 7.14 -15.58 -5.78
C LYS A 123 6.86 -14.91 -4.44
N LYS A 124 7.00 -15.68 -3.36
CA LYS A 124 6.87 -15.15 -2.01
C LYS A 124 7.96 -14.10 -1.73
N MET A 125 7.54 -12.92 -1.27
CA MET A 125 8.43 -11.85 -0.86
C MET A 125 8.73 -11.93 0.64
N TRP A 126 7.70 -11.90 1.50
CA TRP A 126 7.84 -12.01 2.95
C TRP A 126 6.51 -12.36 3.62
N SER A 127 6.55 -12.52 4.95
CA SER A 127 5.33 -12.66 5.76
C SER A 127 5.44 -11.81 7.02
N TYR A 128 4.35 -11.15 7.38
CA TYR A 128 4.13 -10.55 8.70
C TYR A 128 3.29 -11.50 9.54
N LEU A 129 3.81 -11.90 10.69
CA LEU A 129 3.20 -12.91 11.54
C LEU A 129 2.53 -12.27 12.76
N LYS A 130 1.35 -12.79 13.13
CA LYS A 130 0.69 -12.46 14.39
C LYS A 130 1.57 -12.91 15.55
N SER A 131 1.81 -12.02 16.50
CA SER A 131 2.58 -12.37 17.68
C SER A 131 1.84 -13.39 18.56
N THR A 132 2.61 -14.27 19.20
CA THR A 132 2.12 -15.16 20.25
C THR A 132 2.20 -14.55 21.64
N LYS A 133 2.82 -13.36 21.76
CA LYS A 133 2.97 -12.65 23.04
C LYS A 133 1.81 -11.69 23.25
N GLN A 134 1.07 -11.88 24.32
CA GLN A 134 -0.10 -11.09 24.63
C GLN A 134 0.21 -9.59 24.75
N SER A 135 1.34 -9.22 25.34
CA SER A 135 1.77 -7.81 25.46
C SER A 135 2.01 -7.11 24.12
N GLU A 136 2.49 -7.84 23.10
CA GLU A 136 2.68 -7.28 21.75
C GLU A 136 1.34 -7.07 21.06
N LEU A 137 0.37 -7.98 21.28
CA LEU A 137 -0.99 -7.84 20.77
C LEU A 137 -1.72 -6.65 21.41
N GLU A 138 -1.57 -6.46 22.72
CA GLU A 138 -2.10 -5.30 23.47
C GLU A 138 -1.48 -3.98 22.99
N ASP A 139 -0.22 -4.00 22.58
CA ASP A 139 0.48 -2.87 21.94
C ASP A 139 0.02 -2.64 20.47
N GLY A 140 -0.95 -3.41 19.98
CA GLY A 140 -1.53 -3.25 18.64
C GLY A 140 -0.68 -3.85 17.51
N GLN A 141 0.05 -4.95 17.79
CA GLN A 141 0.84 -5.62 16.77
C GLN A 141 -0.03 -6.24 15.67
N TRP A 142 -1.26 -6.70 16.00
CA TRP A 142 -2.12 -7.40 15.05
C TRP A 142 -3.55 -6.86 15.04
N PRO A 143 -3.85 -5.78 14.31
CA PRO A 143 -5.21 -5.28 14.13
C PRO A 143 -5.97 -5.92 12.96
N PHE A 144 -5.48 -7.02 12.38
CA PHE A 144 -5.93 -7.61 11.13
C PHE A 144 -7.00 -8.72 11.31
N ASP A 145 -7.82 -8.63 12.35
CA ASP A 145 -8.94 -9.54 12.60
C ASP A 145 -10.31 -8.91 12.24
N ALA A 146 -10.31 -7.83 11.46
CA ALA A 146 -11.50 -7.11 10.97
C ALA A 146 -11.58 -7.12 9.44
N PRO A 147 -12.72 -6.81 8.81
CA PRO A 147 -12.82 -6.66 7.36
C PRO A 147 -12.04 -5.45 6.84
N PHE A 148 -11.43 -5.58 5.66
CA PHE A 148 -10.70 -4.54 4.93
C PHE A 148 -11.28 -4.37 3.53
N TYR A 149 -11.26 -3.14 3.02
CA TYR A 149 -11.59 -2.81 1.64
C TYR A 149 -10.34 -2.47 0.83
N LEU A 150 -10.42 -2.65 -0.49
CA LEU A 150 -9.33 -2.44 -1.43
C LEU A 150 -9.28 -0.99 -1.93
N ILE A 151 -8.07 -0.53 -2.19
CA ILE A 151 -7.78 0.77 -2.81
C ILE A 151 -6.71 0.56 -3.88
N LEU A 152 -6.93 1.17 -5.06
CA LEU A 152 -5.92 1.36 -6.09
C LEU A 152 -5.84 2.84 -6.40
N ASN A 153 -4.64 3.39 -6.41
CA ASN A 153 -4.44 4.77 -6.77
C ASN A 153 -3.14 5.01 -7.52
N GLN A 154 -3.16 6.03 -8.37
CA GLN A 154 -1.99 6.70 -8.86
C GLN A 154 -1.83 7.98 -8.04
N SER A 155 -0.89 7.98 -7.10
CA SER A 155 -0.48 9.17 -6.36
C SER A 155 0.80 9.74 -6.91
N VAL A 156 1.13 10.94 -6.48
CA VAL A 156 2.41 11.58 -6.78
C VAL A 156 3.07 12.04 -5.49
N GLY A 157 4.40 12.05 -5.49
CA GLY A 157 5.20 12.38 -4.32
C GLY A 157 5.14 13.86 -3.95
N SER A 158 5.23 14.13 -2.65
CA SER A 158 5.30 15.48 -2.06
C SER A 158 6.68 15.83 -1.53
N GLY A 159 7.67 14.93 -1.68
CA GLY A 159 9.01 15.10 -1.13
C GLY A 159 9.25 14.42 0.21
N ALA A 160 8.26 13.69 0.74
CA ALA A 160 8.42 12.92 1.97
C ALA A 160 9.13 11.58 1.71
N TRP A 161 8.42 10.60 1.13
CA TRP A 161 9.00 9.31 0.74
C TRP A 161 9.34 9.32 -0.76
N ALA A 162 8.35 9.53 -1.64
CA ALA A 162 8.62 9.81 -3.05
C ALA A 162 9.05 11.28 -3.23
N LYS A 163 9.94 11.55 -4.18
CA LYS A 163 10.37 12.91 -4.54
C LYS A 163 9.18 13.75 -4.98
N PRO A 164 9.30 15.09 -4.97
CA PRO A 164 8.27 15.96 -5.53
C PRO A 164 7.91 15.56 -6.96
N ALA A 165 6.63 15.63 -7.29
CA ALA A 165 6.12 15.32 -8.62
C ALA A 165 6.75 16.23 -9.69
N ASP A 166 7.02 15.67 -10.85
CA ASP A 166 7.31 16.44 -12.07
C ASP A 166 5.98 16.87 -12.68
N THR A 167 5.64 18.16 -12.53
CA THR A 167 4.38 18.71 -12.99
C THR A 167 4.24 18.77 -14.52
N SER A 168 5.31 18.52 -15.25
CA SER A 168 5.32 18.43 -16.72
C SER A 168 5.07 17.01 -17.25
N PHE A 169 5.07 16.00 -16.36
CA PHE A 169 4.96 14.60 -16.73
C PHE A 169 3.56 14.03 -16.43
N THR A 170 3.08 13.11 -17.27
CA THR A 170 1.84 12.37 -17.06
C THR A 170 2.14 10.98 -16.49
N TYR A 171 1.73 10.74 -15.24
CA TYR A 171 1.90 9.45 -14.57
C TYR A 171 0.75 8.52 -14.94
N GLU A 172 1.06 7.25 -15.21
CA GLU A 172 0.08 6.23 -15.58
C GLU A 172 0.31 4.93 -14.78
N THR A 173 -0.80 4.31 -14.38
CA THR A 173 -0.82 3.00 -13.69
C THR A 173 -1.96 2.14 -14.19
#